data_6071422f2209fb0f7825714dadf66e76
#
_entry.id   6071422f2209fb0f7825714dadf66e76
#
_cell.length_a   1.000
_cell.length_b   1.000
_cell.length_c   1.000
_cell.angle_alpha   90.00
_cell.angle_beta   90.00
_cell.angle_gamma   90.00
#
_symmetry.space_group_name_H-M   'P 1'
#
loop_
_entity.id
_entity.type
_entity.pdbx_description
1 polymer ?
#
loop_
_entity_poly.entity_id
_entity_poly.type
_entity_poly.pdbx_seq_one_letter_code
_entity_poly.pdbx_strand_id
1 'polypeptide(L)'
;RGYEVIYYDQLGSFYSDQPSEDLWTIDRWCEEVEEVRVALGLNKDNFYILGNSWGGILGMEYALRYQENLKGLIVSNMVTSIPEYAAYNEEVLRPQMDPAILDSLEAFEAAGDIQNETFLQLVDEHFYAKHICRLEEWPEAITGSFDRLNYKLYDLMQGPSEFRVGGRLIDWDITNRLGEITVPTLMVGAEHDTMDPDKMTQQANLVANGRSLHCYNGSHLCMWDDQEAFMGGVASFIEDVNAGRPMR
;
A
#
# COMPACT_ATOMS: atom_id res chain seq x y z
N ARG A 1 20.35 -0.10 -12.99
CA ARG A 1 19.65 0.45 -14.16
C ARG A 1 19.72 1.97 -14.28
N GLY A 2 20.43 2.66 -13.35
CA GLY A 2 20.68 4.10 -13.40
C GLY A 2 19.54 4.97 -12.88
N TYR A 3 18.61 4.41 -12.12
CA TYR A 3 17.60 5.17 -11.37
C TYR A 3 18.10 5.46 -9.96
N GLU A 4 17.83 6.67 -9.48
CA GLU A 4 17.98 7.04 -8.08
C GLU A 4 16.67 6.74 -7.36
N VAL A 5 16.75 6.10 -6.18
CA VAL A 5 15.60 5.84 -5.32
C VAL A 5 15.76 6.68 -4.07
N ILE A 6 14.74 7.47 -3.77
CA ILE A 6 14.73 8.40 -2.65
C ILE A 6 13.63 7.95 -1.68
N TYR A 7 13.99 7.79 -0.42
CA TYR A 7 13.09 7.54 0.69
C TYR A 7 13.15 8.74 1.64
N TYR A 8 12.04 9.05 2.26
CA TYR A 8 11.97 10.02 3.34
C TYR A 8 11.00 9.55 4.42
N ASP A 9 11.23 9.98 5.64
CA ASP A 9 10.28 9.75 6.73
C ASP A 9 9.18 10.80 6.66
N GLN A 10 7.93 10.37 6.55
CA GLN A 10 6.79 11.27 6.51
C GLN A 10 6.57 11.96 7.86
N LEU A 11 5.90 13.10 7.83
CA LEU A 11 5.42 13.78 9.03
C LEU A 11 4.64 12.82 9.94
N GLY A 12 5.08 12.70 11.19
CA GLY A 12 4.54 11.71 12.12
C GLY A 12 5.25 10.35 12.10
N SER A 13 6.28 10.15 11.25
CA SER A 13 7.02 8.90 11.11
C SER A 13 8.46 9.06 11.53
N PHE A 14 8.98 8.08 12.22
CA PHE A 14 10.37 7.82 12.62
C PHE A 14 11.19 9.08 13.00
N TYR A 15 12.10 9.58 12.13
CA TYR A 15 12.95 10.76 12.43
C TYR A 15 12.28 12.09 12.08
N SER A 16 11.16 12.09 11.37
CA SER A 16 10.44 13.34 11.07
C SER A 16 9.70 13.89 12.28
N ASP A 17 9.31 15.15 12.21
CA ASP A 17 8.56 15.82 13.26
C ASP A 17 7.28 15.06 13.62
N GLN A 18 6.97 15.05 14.92
CA GLN A 18 5.77 14.42 15.48
C GLN A 18 4.75 15.52 15.84
N PRO A 19 3.93 15.98 14.88
CA PRO A 19 2.98 17.06 15.09
C PRO A 19 1.76 16.59 15.89
N SER A 20 0.84 17.53 16.16
CA SER A 20 -0.48 17.21 16.66
C SER A 20 -1.30 16.43 15.61
N GLU A 21 -2.24 15.60 16.10
CA GLU A 21 -3.03 14.66 15.26
C GLU A 21 -3.90 15.35 14.20
N ASP A 22 -4.18 16.63 14.33
CA ASP A 22 -4.91 17.45 13.37
C ASP A 22 -4.15 17.63 12.03
N LEU A 23 -2.82 17.48 12.06
CA LEU A 23 -1.97 17.49 10.86
C LEU A 23 -1.79 16.11 10.20
N TRP A 24 -2.28 15.05 10.83
CA TRP A 24 -2.28 13.71 10.23
C TRP A 24 -3.44 13.55 9.25
N THR A 25 -3.27 14.12 8.08
CA THR A 25 -4.29 14.13 7.00
C THR A 25 -3.67 13.83 5.64
N ILE A 26 -4.45 13.22 4.77
CA ILE A 26 -4.02 12.94 3.38
C ILE A 26 -3.58 14.25 2.69
N ASP A 27 -4.32 15.33 2.89
CA ASP A 27 -4.01 16.62 2.27
C ASP A 27 -2.62 17.12 2.68
N ARG A 28 -2.30 17.10 3.99
CA ARG A 28 -0.99 17.53 4.47
C ARG A 28 0.14 16.65 3.96
N TRP A 29 -0.05 15.34 3.89
CA TRP A 29 0.98 14.44 3.33
C TRP A 29 1.14 14.61 1.81
N CYS A 30 0.07 14.92 1.06
CA CYS A 30 0.22 15.29 -0.35
C CYS A 30 1.02 16.59 -0.54
N GLU A 31 0.79 17.60 0.32
CA GLU A 31 1.59 18.82 0.34
C GLU A 31 3.06 18.53 0.66
N GLU A 32 3.32 17.64 1.61
CA GLU A 32 4.68 17.21 1.96
C GLU A 32 5.40 16.55 0.78
N VAL A 33 4.74 15.64 0.05
CA VAL A 33 5.31 15.06 -1.18
C VAL A 33 5.68 16.15 -2.18
N GLU A 34 4.83 17.17 -2.34
CA GLU A 34 5.10 18.30 -3.24
C GLU A 34 6.28 19.15 -2.74
N GLU A 35 6.38 19.41 -1.44
CA GLU A 35 7.52 20.10 -0.83
C GLU A 35 8.84 19.34 -1.06
N VAL A 36 8.84 18.01 -0.86
CA VAL A 36 10.00 17.13 -1.12
C VAL A 36 10.36 17.15 -2.60
N ARG A 37 9.38 17.03 -3.50
CA ARG A 37 9.59 17.12 -4.94
C ARG A 37 10.28 18.43 -5.34
N VAL A 38 9.78 19.55 -4.84
CA VAL A 38 10.34 20.89 -5.11
C VAL A 38 11.76 21.00 -4.58
N ALA A 39 12.00 20.58 -3.33
CA ALA A 39 13.32 20.62 -2.69
C ALA A 39 14.38 19.83 -3.46
N LEU A 40 13.98 18.71 -4.09
CA LEU A 40 14.84 17.84 -4.87
C LEU A 40 14.94 18.25 -6.35
N GLY A 41 14.20 19.26 -6.80
CA GLY A 41 14.18 19.70 -8.20
C GLY A 41 13.57 18.69 -9.17
N LEU A 42 12.69 17.81 -8.67
CA LEU A 42 12.03 16.79 -9.47
C LEU A 42 10.86 17.38 -10.28
N ASN A 43 10.58 16.78 -11.44
CA ASN A 43 9.53 17.24 -12.36
C ASN A 43 9.04 16.10 -13.27
N LYS A 44 8.06 16.39 -14.13
CA LYS A 44 7.44 15.43 -15.06
C LYS A 44 8.41 14.66 -15.98
N ASP A 45 9.66 15.06 -16.09
CA ASP A 45 10.63 14.39 -16.96
C ASP A 45 11.47 13.34 -16.21
N ASN A 46 11.48 13.40 -14.86
CA ASN A 46 12.35 12.56 -14.02
C ASN A 46 11.70 12.03 -12.73
N PHE A 47 10.42 12.34 -12.46
CA PHE A 47 9.78 12.02 -11.20
C PHE A 47 8.75 10.89 -11.33
N TYR A 48 9.02 9.78 -10.67
CA TYR A 48 8.11 8.67 -10.45
C TYR A 48 7.77 8.56 -8.97
N ILE A 49 6.52 8.24 -8.64
CA ILE A 49 6.14 7.79 -7.30
C ILE A 49 5.93 6.29 -7.36
N LEU A 50 6.56 5.56 -6.43
CA LEU A 50 6.24 4.18 -6.11
C LEU A 50 5.72 4.16 -4.68
N GLY A 51 4.45 3.84 -4.50
CA GLY A 51 3.81 3.73 -3.21
C GLY A 51 3.30 2.31 -2.96
N ASN A 52 3.73 1.69 -1.86
CA ASN A 52 3.21 0.41 -1.39
C ASN A 52 2.22 0.66 -0.25
N SER A 53 1.11 -0.07 -0.25
CA SER A 53 0.11 0.01 0.82
C SER A 53 -0.37 1.46 1.04
N TRP A 54 -0.23 2.02 2.24
CA TRP A 54 -0.48 3.44 2.51
C TRP A 54 0.16 4.38 1.48
N GLY A 55 1.41 4.07 1.05
CA GLY A 55 2.06 4.84 -0.01
C GLY A 55 1.31 4.81 -1.34
N GLY A 56 0.52 3.77 -1.60
CA GLY A 56 -0.38 3.68 -2.75
C GLY A 56 -1.55 4.67 -2.64
N ILE A 57 -2.18 4.78 -1.47
CA ILE A 57 -3.19 5.82 -1.20
C ILE A 57 -2.60 7.20 -1.46
N LEU A 58 -1.47 7.49 -0.84
CA LEU A 58 -0.80 8.78 -0.97
C LEU A 58 -0.39 9.08 -2.42
N GLY A 59 0.13 8.08 -3.15
CA GLY A 59 0.51 8.24 -4.55
C GLY A 59 -0.67 8.55 -5.47
N MET A 60 -1.80 7.87 -5.28
CA MET A 60 -3.04 8.13 -6.03
C MET A 60 -3.63 9.51 -5.70
N GLU A 61 -3.69 9.86 -4.43
CA GLU A 61 -4.19 11.17 -3.99
C GLU A 61 -3.29 12.32 -4.45
N TYR A 62 -1.96 12.11 -4.46
CA TYR A 62 -1.01 13.05 -5.05
C TYR A 62 -1.25 13.19 -6.56
N ALA A 63 -1.42 12.09 -7.29
CA ALA A 63 -1.68 12.13 -8.72
C ALA A 63 -2.97 12.90 -9.03
N LEU A 64 -4.05 12.71 -8.26
CA LEU A 64 -5.30 13.46 -8.44
C LEU A 64 -5.16 14.98 -8.25
N ARG A 65 -4.09 15.45 -7.60
CA ARG A 65 -3.84 16.88 -7.32
C ARG A 65 -2.73 17.49 -8.17
N TYR A 66 -1.66 16.70 -8.44
CA TYR A 66 -0.37 17.21 -8.93
C TYR A 66 0.22 16.35 -10.06
N GLN A 67 -0.58 15.55 -10.77
CA GLN A 67 -0.07 14.61 -11.79
C GLN A 67 0.70 15.29 -12.94
N GLU A 68 0.52 16.60 -13.15
CA GLU A 68 1.30 17.35 -14.13
C GLU A 68 2.80 17.40 -13.80
N ASN A 69 3.17 17.11 -12.56
CA ASN A 69 4.55 17.01 -12.09
C ASN A 69 5.12 15.59 -12.16
N LEU A 70 4.26 14.56 -12.40
CA LEU A 70 4.65 13.17 -12.45
C LEU A 70 5.01 12.71 -13.86
N LYS A 71 6.02 11.86 -13.96
CA LYS A 71 6.34 11.09 -15.15
C LYS A 71 5.60 9.74 -15.17
N GLY A 72 5.39 9.14 -14.01
CA GLY A 72 4.64 7.92 -13.85
C GLY A 72 4.33 7.62 -12.37
N LEU A 73 3.28 6.84 -12.15
CA LEU A 73 2.81 6.38 -10.85
C LEU A 73 2.88 4.86 -10.78
N ILE A 74 3.37 4.33 -9.68
CA ILE A 74 3.37 2.90 -9.38
C ILE A 74 2.66 2.71 -8.05
N VAL A 75 1.48 2.08 -8.09
CA VAL A 75 0.67 1.71 -6.91
C VAL A 75 0.88 0.24 -6.66
N SER A 76 1.46 -0.10 -5.54
CA SER A 76 1.77 -1.48 -5.17
C SER A 76 0.92 -1.91 -3.99
N ASN A 77 0.20 -3.01 -4.15
CA ASN A 77 -0.50 -3.67 -3.07
C ASN A 77 -1.45 -2.72 -2.32
N MET A 78 -2.25 -1.96 -3.09
CA MET A 78 -3.27 -1.06 -2.55
C MET A 78 -4.44 -0.90 -3.52
N VAL A 79 -5.63 -1.29 -3.09
CA VAL A 79 -6.89 -1.02 -3.78
C VAL A 79 -7.30 0.43 -3.62
N THR A 80 -8.33 0.85 -4.34
CA THR A 80 -8.79 2.26 -4.38
C THR A 80 -9.96 2.54 -3.45
N SER A 81 -10.33 1.56 -2.62
CA SER A 81 -11.46 1.63 -1.70
C SER A 81 -11.16 0.83 -0.42
N ILE A 82 -11.12 1.50 0.72
CA ILE A 82 -10.97 0.82 2.02
C ILE A 82 -12.22 0.00 2.38
N PRO A 83 -13.46 0.43 2.07
CA PRO A 83 -14.63 -0.45 2.20
C PRO A 83 -14.50 -1.77 1.42
N GLU A 84 -13.98 -1.77 0.18
CA GLU A 84 -13.74 -3.00 -0.59
C GLU A 84 -12.64 -3.85 0.06
N TYR A 85 -11.58 -3.24 0.57
CA TYR A 85 -10.52 -3.93 1.30
C TYR A 85 -11.07 -4.62 2.56
N ALA A 86 -11.83 -3.90 3.37
CA ALA A 86 -12.45 -4.46 4.58
C ALA A 86 -13.38 -5.63 4.25
N ALA A 87 -14.21 -5.48 3.22
CA ALA A 87 -15.11 -6.55 2.76
C ALA A 87 -14.35 -7.79 2.27
N TYR A 88 -13.27 -7.61 1.50
CA TYR A 88 -12.44 -8.73 1.05
C TYR A 88 -11.81 -9.50 2.22
N ASN A 89 -11.34 -8.79 3.22
CA ASN A 89 -10.81 -9.39 4.45
C ASN A 89 -11.90 -10.25 5.14
N GLU A 90 -13.07 -9.66 5.42
CA GLU A 90 -14.16 -10.32 6.15
C GLU A 90 -14.81 -11.47 5.36
N GLU A 91 -15.02 -11.30 4.05
CA GLU A 91 -15.80 -12.23 3.23
C GLU A 91 -14.94 -13.31 2.56
N VAL A 92 -13.64 -13.05 2.36
CA VAL A 92 -12.76 -13.97 1.62
C VAL A 92 -11.60 -14.48 2.47
N LEU A 93 -10.80 -13.61 3.10
CA LEU A 93 -9.57 -14.03 3.77
C LEU A 93 -9.84 -14.72 5.11
N ARG A 94 -10.65 -14.11 5.97
CA ARG A 94 -10.99 -14.68 7.30
C ARG A 94 -11.63 -16.07 7.19
N PRO A 95 -12.60 -16.31 6.29
CA PRO A 95 -13.19 -17.66 6.11
C PRO A 95 -12.22 -18.75 5.61
N GLN A 96 -11.05 -18.36 5.09
CA GLN A 96 -10.01 -19.33 4.68
C GLN A 96 -9.08 -19.73 5.82
N MET A 97 -9.20 -19.12 6.99
CA MET A 97 -8.42 -19.47 8.17
C MET A 97 -8.91 -20.79 8.78
N ASP A 98 -8.07 -21.41 9.60
CA ASP A 98 -8.53 -22.52 10.44
C ASP A 98 -9.66 -22.03 11.36
N PRO A 99 -10.84 -22.72 11.38
CA PRO A 99 -11.99 -22.25 12.16
C PRO A 99 -11.70 -22.06 13.64
N ALA A 100 -10.85 -22.88 14.26
CA ALA A 100 -10.54 -22.76 15.68
C ALA A 100 -9.65 -21.53 15.98
N ILE A 101 -8.79 -21.16 15.01
CA ILE A 101 -7.99 -19.95 15.11
C ILE A 101 -8.90 -18.72 14.91
N LEU A 102 -9.76 -18.73 13.90
CA LEU A 102 -10.69 -17.64 13.65
C LEU A 102 -11.62 -17.40 14.84
N ASP A 103 -12.25 -18.47 15.40
CA ASP A 103 -13.09 -18.38 16.60
C ASP A 103 -12.33 -17.72 17.79
N SER A 104 -11.05 -18.07 17.94
CA SER A 104 -10.20 -17.50 18.98
C SER A 104 -9.95 -16.00 18.77
N LEU A 105 -9.62 -15.59 17.55
CA LEU A 105 -9.41 -14.20 17.17
C LEU A 105 -10.70 -13.38 17.35
N GLU A 106 -11.83 -13.88 16.91
CA GLU A 106 -13.14 -13.24 17.08
C GLU A 106 -13.54 -13.09 18.55
N ALA A 107 -13.19 -14.05 19.41
CA ALA A 107 -13.41 -13.93 20.85
C ALA A 107 -12.60 -12.79 21.47
N PHE A 108 -11.34 -12.60 21.07
CA PHE A 108 -10.53 -11.44 21.50
C PHE A 108 -11.11 -10.13 20.97
N GLU A 109 -11.54 -10.08 19.72
CA GLU A 109 -12.20 -8.89 19.15
C GLU A 109 -13.48 -8.52 19.89
N ALA A 110 -14.33 -9.50 20.17
CA ALA A 110 -15.57 -9.29 20.91
C ALA A 110 -15.33 -8.80 22.36
N ALA A 111 -14.22 -9.22 22.98
CA ALA A 111 -13.78 -8.75 24.29
C ALA A 111 -13.11 -7.37 24.25
N GLY A 112 -12.77 -6.84 23.07
CA GLY A 112 -11.96 -5.64 22.90
C GLY A 112 -10.49 -5.81 23.29
N ASP A 113 -10.00 -7.05 23.44
CA ASP A 113 -8.66 -7.41 23.93
C ASP A 113 -7.67 -7.70 22.77
N ILE A 114 -7.67 -6.82 21.77
CA ILE A 114 -6.87 -6.93 20.55
C ILE A 114 -5.37 -6.60 20.71
N GLN A 115 -4.97 -6.14 21.90
CA GLN A 115 -3.57 -5.94 22.28
C GLN A 115 -3.01 -7.11 23.07
N ASN A 116 -3.80 -8.17 23.25
CA ASN A 116 -3.40 -9.39 23.91
C ASN A 116 -2.25 -10.07 23.16
N GLU A 117 -1.24 -10.52 23.86
CA GLU A 117 -0.05 -11.15 23.28
C GLU A 117 -0.41 -12.40 22.45
N THR A 118 -1.39 -13.19 22.91
CA THR A 118 -1.89 -14.35 22.17
C THR A 118 -2.63 -13.94 20.88
N PHE A 119 -3.43 -12.88 20.94
CA PHE A 119 -4.10 -12.36 19.74
C PHE A 119 -3.08 -11.94 18.68
N LEU A 120 -2.09 -11.14 19.07
CA LEU A 120 -1.03 -10.66 18.16
C LEU A 120 -0.24 -11.83 17.57
N GLN A 121 0.13 -12.82 18.40
CA GLN A 121 0.81 -14.03 17.93
C GLN A 121 -0.02 -14.82 16.91
N LEU A 122 -1.33 -15.01 17.17
CA LEU A 122 -2.22 -15.73 16.24
C LEU A 122 -2.36 -14.98 14.91
N VAL A 123 -2.45 -13.64 14.94
CA VAL A 123 -2.47 -12.81 13.72
C VAL A 123 -1.16 -12.95 12.94
N ASP A 124 -0.02 -12.87 13.61
CA ASP A 124 1.29 -13.01 12.97
C ASP A 124 1.47 -14.39 12.31
N GLU A 125 1.19 -15.47 13.04
CA GLU A 125 1.42 -16.83 12.57
C GLU A 125 0.41 -17.29 11.50
N HIS A 126 -0.84 -16.84 11.58
CA HIS A 126 -1.93 -17.38 10.76
C HIS A 126 -2.47 -16.42 9.69
N PHE A 127 -2.19 -15.12 9.80
CA PHE A 127 -2.61 -14.13 8.84
C PHE A 127 -1.41 -13.41 8.19
N TYR A 128 -0.51 -12.79 8.97
CA TYR A 128 0.62 -12.03 8.41
C TYR A 128 1.62 -12.91 7.67
N ALA A 129 1.91 -14.10 8.17
CA ALA A 129 2.77 -15.08 7.49
C ALA A 129 2.23 -15.55 6.13
N LYS A 130 0.92 -15.39 5.87
CA LYS A 130 0.31 -15.73 4.58
C LYS A 130 0.13 -14.54 3.65
N HIS A 131 -0.23 -13.39 4.22
CA HIS A 131 -0.77 -12.26 3.46
C HIS A 131 0.11 -11.03 3.47
N ILE A 132 1.01 -10.86 4.46
CA ILE A 132 1.91 -9.70 4.55
C ILE A 132 3.27 -10.02 3.94
N CYS A 133 3.95 -11.06 4.41
CA CYS A 133 5.20 -11.53 3.81
C CYS A 133 5.37 -13.03 4.02
N ARG A 134 5.55 -13.76 2.92
CA ARG A 134 5.60 -15.23 2.89
C ARG A 134 7.00 -15.81 2.98
N LEU A 135 8.01 -14.96 3.22
CA LEU A 135 9.36 -15.43 3.53
C LEU A 135 9.35 -16.14 4.88
N GLU A 136 10.06 -17.27 4.98
CA GLU A 136 10.19 -18.04 6.23
C GLU A 136 10.86 -17.20 7.34
N GLU A 137 11.87 -16.41 6.97
CA GLU A 137 12.53 -15.44 7.84
C GLU A 137 12.39 -14.05 7.24
N TRP A 138 11.81 -13.13 7.99
CA TRP A 138 11.67 -11.75 7.54
C TRP A 138 13.01 -11.01 7.64
N PRO A 139 13.45 -10.35 6.57
CA PRO A 139 14.65 -9.53 6.59
C PRO A 139 14.56 -8.40 7.64
N GLU A 140 15.71 -7.99 8.19
CA GLU A 140 15.81 -6.87 9.13
C GLU A 140 15.16 -5.57 8.61
N ALA A 141 15.17 -5.35 7.28
CA ALA A 141 14.51 -4.21 6.67
C ALA A 141 12.99 -4.24 6.88
N ILE A 142 12.36 -5.42 6.91
CA ILE A 142 10.92 -5.56 7.19
C ILE A 142 10.67 -5.43 8.69
N THR A 143 11.31 -6.27 9.51
CA THR A 143 11.11 -6.27 10.96
C THR A 143 11.41 -4.89 11.57
N GLY A 144 12.54 -4.27 11.16
CA GLY A 144 12.90 -2.94 11.62
C GLY A 144 11.95 -1.83 11.15
N SER A 145 11.18 -2.03 10.07
CA SER A 145 10.13 -1.06 9.68
C SER A 145 8.93 -1.13 10.62
N PHE A 146 8.52 -2.34 11.01
CA PHE A 146 7.47 -2.53 12.01
C PHE A 146 7.88 -1.99 13.38
N ASP A 147 9.12 -2.23 13.83
CA ASP A 147 9.64 -1.71 15.10
C ASP A 147 9.64 -0.17 15.19
N ARG A 148 9.68 0.51 14.04
CA ARG A 148 9.71 1.98 13.95
C ARG A 148 8.37 2.60 13.60
N LEU A 149 7.33 1.78 13.45
CA LEU A 149 5.99 2.25 13.13
C LEU A 149 5.46 3.15 14.25
N ASN A 150 4.92 4.31 13.88
CA ASN A 150 4.12 5.10 14.83
C ASN A 150 2.74 4.45 14.97
N TYR A 151 2.62 3.52 15.92
CA TYR A 151 1.38 2.75 16.14
C TYR A 151 0.18 3.63 16.47
N LYS A 152 0.38 4.79 17.10
CA LYS A 152 -0.72 5.73 17.37
C LYS A 152 -1.27 6.32 16.08
N LEU A 153 -0.40 6.72 15.16
CA LEU A 153 -0.78 7.22 13.84
C LEU A 153 -1.42 6.11 13.01
N TYR A 154 -0.80 4.93 13.00
CA TYR A 154 -1.29 3.78 12.26
C TYR A 154 -2.72 3.41 12.70
N ASP A 155 -2.95 3.21 14.00
CA ASP A 155 -4.27 2.87 14.56
C ASP A 155 -5.32 3.96 14.27
N LEU A 156 -4.93 5.23 14.34
CA LEU A 156 -5.81 6.36 14.03
C LEU A 156 -6.26 6.37 12.56
N MET A 157 -5.37 6.02 11.63
CA MET A 157 -5.63 6.10 10.19
C MET A 157 -6.19 4.80 9.63
N GLN A 158 -5.52 3.68 9.87
CA GLN A 158 -5.80 2.35 9.31
C GLN A 158 -6.66 1.48 10.24
N GLY A 159 -6.56 1.69 11.55
CA GLY A 159 -7.06 0.79 12.57
C GLY A 159 -5.95 -0.10 13.13
N PRO A 160 -6.30 -1.05 14.01
CA PRO A 160 -5.32 -1.75 14.84
C PRO A 160 -4.39 -2.71 14.06
N SER A 161 -4.80 -3.19 12.88
CA SER A 161 -3.99 -4.14 12.10
C SER A 161 -4.55 -4.33 10.69
N GLU A 162 -3.78 -5.01 9.82
CA GLU A 162 -4.26 -5.46 8.51
C GLU A 162 -5.33 -6.56 8.62
N PHE A 163 -5.40 -7.27 9.75
CA PHE A 163 -6.46 -8.23 10.04
C PHE A 163 -7.79 -7.54 10.42
N ARG A 164 -7.71 -6.36 11.04
CA ARG A 164 -8.87 -5.57 11.45
C ARG A 164 -8.75 -4.12 10.98
N VAL A 165 -9.36 -3.86 9.83
CA VAL A 165 -9.35 -2.53 9.20
C VAL A 165 -10.35 -1.60 9.86
N GLY A 166 -9.99 -0.33 10.03
CA GLY A 166 -10.82 0.69 10.68
C GLY A 166 -10.25 2.09 10.48
N GLY A 167 -10.24 2.89 11.55
CA GLY A 167 -9.61 4.21 11.56
C GLY A 167 -10.30 5.26 10.67
N ARG A 168 -9.60 6.38 10.46
CA ARG A 168 -10.12 7.52 9.69
C ARG A 168 -10.27 7.23 8.19
N LEU A 169 -9.57 6.20 7.67
CA LEU A 169 -9.61 5.83 6.26
C LEU A 169 -10.79 4.90 5.92
N ILE A 170 -11.58 4.47 6.89
CA ILE A 170 -12.61 3.44 6.70
C ILE A 170 -13.58 3.74 5.55
N ASP A 171 -13.88 5.01 5.29
CA ASP A 171 -14.78 5.45 4.22
C ASP A 171 -14.04 5.97 2.98
N TRP A 172 -12.69 5.84 2.93
CA TRP A 172 -11.91 6.32 1.80
C TRP A 172 -12.16 5.45 0.56
N ASP A 173 -12.66 6.07 -0.51
CA ASP A 173 -12.92 5.46 -1.81
C ASP A 173 -12.75 6.49 -2.92
N ILE A 174 -11.80 6.23 -3.83
CA ILE A 174 -11.53 7.04 -5.01
C ILE A 174 -11.79 6.29 -6.32
N THR A 175 -12.42 5.12 -6.27
CA THR A 175 -12.63 4.26 -7.44
C THR A 175 -13.28 5.01 -8.60
N ASN A 176 -14.27 5.86 -8.31
CA ASN A 176 -14.97 6.67 -9.31
C ASN A 176 -14.12 7.81 -9.90
N ARG A 177 -12.96 8.09 -9.32
CA ARG A 177 -12.05 9.16 -9.73
C ARG A 177 -10.83 8.66 -10.51
N LEU A 178 -10.65 7.34 -10.64
CA LEU A 178 -9.47 6.76 -11.32
C LEU A 178 -9.31 7.23 -12.76
N GLY A 179 -10.42 7.51 -13.44
CA GLY A 179 -10.40 8.08 -14.80
C GLY A 179 -9.80 9.50 -14.90
N GLU A 180 -9.67 10.22 -13.77
CA GLU A 180 -9.03 11.53 -13.71
C GLU A 180 -7.50 11.42 -13.73
N ILE A 181 -6.94 10.25 -13.36
CA ILE A 181 -5.49 9.98 -13.39
C ILE A 181 -5.11 9.65 -14.84
N THR A 182 -4.40 10.56 -15.48
CA THR A 182 -3.98 10.46 -16.88
C THR A 182 -2.49 10.15 -17.05
N VAL A 183 -1.68 10.32 -16.01
CA VAL A 183 -0.27 9.94 -16.01
C VAL A 183 -0.13 8.42 -16.17
N PRO A 184 0.90 7.90 -16.88
CA PRO A 184 1.16 6.47 -16.94
C PRO A 184 1.18 5.86 -15.53
N THR A 185 0.35 4.84 -15.32
CA THR A 185 0.16 4.24 -14.00
C THR A 185 0.28 2.72 -14.06
N LEU A 186 1.11 2.15 -13.19
CA LEU A 186 1.21 0.71 -12.95
C LEU A 186 0.50 0.39 -11.63
N MET A 187 -0.45 -0.54 -11.67
CA MET A 187 -1.06 -1.10 -10.47
C MET A 187 -0.55 -2.53 -10.28
N VAL A 188 0.12 -2.77 -9.17
CA VAL A 188 0.72 -4.05 -8.81
C VAL A 188 -0.13 -4.72 -7.75
N GLY A 189 -0.64 -5.90 -8.05
CA GLY A 189 -1.32 -6.79 -7.12
C GLY A 189 -0.54 -8.09 -6.93
N ALA A 190 -0.81 -8.80 -5.85
CA ALA A 190 -0.18 -10.06 -5.54
C ALA A 190 -1.22 -11.12 -5.13
N GLU A 191 -0.99 -12.38 -5.53
CA GLU A 191 -1.94 -13.48 -5.36
C GLU A 191 -2.36 -13.74 -3.92
N HIS A 192 -1.43 -13.50 -2.98
CA HIS A 192 -1.64 -13.83 -1.57
C HIS A 192 -1.79 -12.59 -0.67
N ASP A 193 -2.02 -11.42 -1.28
CA ASP A 193 -2.14 -10.13 -0.60
C ASP A 193 -3.40 -10.06 0.28
N THR A 194 -3.42 -9.10 1.19
CA THR A 194 -4.64 -8.63 1.87
C THR A 194 -5.54 -7.82 0.95
N MET A 195 -5.00 -7.29 -0.15
CA MET A 195 -5.74 -6.59 -1.21
C MET A 195 -6.18 -7.56 -2.29
N ASP A 196 -7.45 -7.49 -2.72
CA ASP A 196 -7.98 -8.34 -3.78
C ASP A 196 -7.21 -8.14 -5.11
N PRO A 197 -6.44 -9.15 -5.59
CA PRO A 197 -5.63 -9.02 -6.81
C PRO A 197 -6.46 -8.82 -8.08
N ASP A 198 -7.68 -9.34 -8.12
CA ASP A 198 -8.60 -9.14 -9.23
C ASP A 198 -9.09 -7.69 -9.28
N LYS A 199 -9.32 -7.08 -8.12
CA LYS A 199 -9.65 -5.65 -8.01
C LYS A 199 -8.50 -4.77 -8.48
N MET A 200 -7.26 -5.07 -8.10
CA MET A 200 -6.09 -4.35 -8.60
C MET A 200 -6.04 -4.34 -10.13
N THR A 201 -6.29 -5.49 -10.76
CA THR A 201 -6.34 -5.60 -12.23
C THR A 201 -7.53 -4.82 -12.84
N GLN A 202 -8.71 -4.88 -12.23
CA GLN A 202 -9.88 -4.12 -12.67
C GLN A 202 -9.65 -2.62 -12.57
N GLN A 203 -9.09 -2.15 -11.45
CA GLN A 203 -8.82 -0.75 -11.18
C GLN A 203 -7.75 -0.17 -12.12
N ALA A 204 -6.73 -0.95 -12.50
CA ALA A 204 -5.78 -0.57 -13.55
C ALA A 204 -6.48 -0.24 -14.88
N ASN A 205 -7.59 -0.93 -15.21
CA ASN A 205 -8.38 -0.65 -16.41
C ASN A 205 -9.22 0.61 -16.33
N LEU A 206 -9.50 1.13 -15.13
CA LEU A 206 -10.23 2.40 -14.93
C LEU A 206 -9.32 3.61 -15.07
N VAL A 207 -8.01 3.46 -14.84
CA VAL A 207 -7.03 4.53 -15.07
C VAL A 207 -6.83 4.73 -16.58
N ALA A 208 -6.82 5.98 -17.04
CA ALA A 208 -6.74 6.31 -18.47
C ALA A 208 -5.52 5.68 -19.19
N ASN A 209 -4.36 5.72 -18.55
CA ASN A 209 -3.10 5.11 -19.01
C ASN A 209 -2.61 4.05 -18.01
N GLY A 210 -3.52 3.16 -17.59
CA GLY A 210 -3.24 2.13 -16.60
C GLY A 210 -2.70 0.83 -17.20
N ARG A 211 -1.80 0.18 -16.46
CA ARG A 211 -1.30 -1.18 -16.67
C ARG A 211 -1.37 -1.95 -15.35
N SER A 212 -1.69 -3.23 -15.39
CA SER A 212 -1.60 -4.12 -14.23
C SER A 212 -0.34 -4.97 -14.28
N LEU A 213 0.19 -5.30 -13.10
CA LEU A 213 1.19 -6.32 -12.86
C LEU A 213 0.67 -7.25 -11.78
N HIS A 214 0.71 -8.57 -12.01
CA HIS A 214 0.31 -9.57 -11.04
C HIS A 214 1.52 -10.39 -10.58
N CYS A 215 1.82 -10.35 -9.28
CA CYS A 215 2.86 -11.12 -8.63
C CYS A 215 2.26 -12.43 -8.11
N TYR A 216 2.34 -13.50 -8.89
CA TYR A 216 1.66 -14.78 -8.61
C TYR A 216 2.17 -15.51 -7.37
N ASN A 217 3.41 -15.27 -6.94
CA ASN A 217 3.99 -15.87 -5.74
C ASN A 217 4.06 -14.91 -4.56
N GLY A 218 3.69 -13.65 -4.77
CA GLY A 218 3.83 -12.56 -3.80
C GLY A 218 2.64 -12.40 -2.88
N SER A 219 2.87 -11.66 -1.80
CA SER A 219 1.87 -11.18 -0.85
C SER A 219 1.93 -9.64 -0.75
N HIS A 220 1.48 -9.05 0.34
CA HIS A 220 1.46 -7.59 0.54
C HIS A 220 2.85 -6.93 0.35
N LEU A 221 3.91 -7.64 0.67
CA LEU A 221 5.29 -7.21 0.43
C LEU A 221 5.92 -7.98 -0.75
N CYS A 222 5.22 -8.03 -1.90
CA CYS A 222 5.67 -8.78 -3.07
C CYS A 222 7.03 -8.30 -3.63
N MET A 223 7.47 -7.11 -3.29
CA MET A 223 8.84 -6.67 -3.57
C MET A 223 9.91 -7.50 -2.86
N TRP A 224 9.51 -8.31 -1.86
CA TRP A 224 10.38 -9.22 -1.13
C TRP A 224 10.13 -10.69 -1.47
N ASP A 225 8.88 -11.14 -1.45
CA ASP A 225 8.54 -12.57 -1.60
C ASP A 225 8.22 -12.99 -3.06
N ASP A 226 8.06 -12.02 -3.99
CA ASP A 226 8.07 -12.25 -5.44
C ASP A 226 8.93 -11.20 -6.17
N GLN A 227 10.14 -11.00 -5.66
CA GLN A 227 11.04 -9.91 -6.05
C GLN A 227 11.34 -9.87 -7.55
N GLU A 228 11.52 -11.02 -8.20
CA GLU A 228 11.84 -11.08 -9.63
C GLU A 228 10.69 -10.53 -10.48
N ALA A 229 9.45 -10.97 -10.22
CA ALA A 229 8.26 -10.50 -10.91
C ALA A 229 8.04 -8.99 -10.66
N PHE A 230 8.11 -8.57 -9.39
CA PHE A 230 7.94 -7.17 -9.01
C PHE A 230 8.95 -6.25 -9.67
N MET A 231 10.25 -6.51 -9.46
CA MET A 231 11.33 -5.66 -9.99
C MET A 231 11.40 -5.69 -11.50
N GLY A 232 11.11 -6.85 -12.12
CA GLY A 232 11.05 -6.99 -13.58
C GLY A 232 9.91 -6.18 -14.17
N GLY A 233 8.72 -6.26 -13.59
CA GLY A 233 7.53 -5.54 -14.03
C GLY A 233 7.65 -4.03 -13.86
N VAL A 234 8.10 -3.56 -12.69
CA VAL A 234 8.35 -2.13 -12.42
C VAL A 234 9.38 -1.56 -13.38
N ALA A 235 10.49 -2.27 -13.59
CA ALA A 235 11.52 -1.80 -14.50
C ALA A 235 11.02 -1.74 -15.96
N SER A 236 10.28 -2.75 -16.42
CA SER A 236 9.66 -2.76 -17.74
C SER A 236 8.69 -1.59 -17.93
N PHE A 237 7.86 -1.31 -16.92
CA PHE A 237 6.96 -0.16 -16.93
C PHE A 237 7.73 1.16 -17.09
N ILE A 238 8.76 1.40 -16.28
CA ILE A 238 9.56 2.63 -16.35
C ILE A 238 10.26 2.76 -17.72
N GLU A 239 10.80 1.66 -18.26
CA GLU A 239 11.40 1.63 -19.59
C GLU A 239 10.39 1.96 -20.71
N ASP A 240 9.16 1.46 -20.60
CA ASP A 240 8.09 1.75 -21.57
C ASP A 240 7.66 3.22 -21.49
N VAL A 241 7.49 3.77 -20.29
CA VAL A 241 7.18 5.20 -20.10
C VAL A 241 8.28 6.08 -20.67
N ASN A 242 9.54 5.76 -20.40
CA ASN A 242 10.70 6.51 -20.92
C ASN A 242 10.79 6.46 -22.44
N ALA A 243 10.35 5.37 -23.05
CA ALA A 243 10.34 5.19 -24.50
C ALA A 243 9.07 5.74 -25.17
N GLY A 244 8.11 6.28 -24.42
CA GLY A 244 6.82 6.75 -24.93
C GLY A 244 5.94 5.61 -25.48
N ARG A 245 6.13 4.37 -25.00
CA ARG A 245 5.33 3.23 -25.42
C ARG A 245 3.94 3.24 -24.73
N PRO A 246 2.89 2.74 -25.42
CA PRO A 246 1.55 2.66 -24.83
C PRO A 246 1.55 1.77 -23.57
N MET A 247 0.68 2.09 -22.60
CA MET A 247 0.50 1.29 -21.39
C MET A 247 -0.38 0.05 -21.60
N ARG A 248 -1.15 0.02 -22.68
CA ARG A 248 -2.01 -1.10 -23.11
C ARG A 248 -1.60 -1.64 -24.46
#